data_836934e4da822b6a947a612b4ad64190
#
_entry.id   836934e4da822b6a947a612b4ad64190
#
_cell.length_a   1.000
_cell.length_b   1.000
_cell.length_c   1.000
_cell.angle_alpha   90.00
_cell.angle_beta   90.00
_cell.angle_gamma   90.00
#
_symmetry.space_group_name_H-M   'P 1'
#
loop_
_entity.id
_entity.type
_entity.pdbx_description
1 polymer ?
#
loop_
_entity_poly.entity_id
_entity_poly.type
_entity_poly.pdbx_seq_one_letter_code
_entity_poly.pdbx_strand_id
1 'polypeptide(L)'
;TAGYTKMEPDSLGNYIYEVDLKVPGYFRYVGVNKKFYLVYLTPGARMEIQEGAEGVVFAGDNAAENMFLSKNVYLGSVPEDIPLYSAEWERLNTEEVNRLIANLDVSGLNPDFIRLQTLKYHCDFYLQKLNGPANTAMFAPQVKIELSDNFYDFVKEVNFSDSSLVQIPKWFNMVLGTFEQMEKKGWIEVSPDKYMEIYAKRIANEKVRSMFLVELLNFTLQKGYSDDFPSYLEGVRQYITHPEALEALPALEARYQESKETHKTIARGQMAPEFKAVDVKGKEYTSADFKGKVEVLDFWFTGCIPCRAEMPYMEKLADDMQGENIVFISMSVDTGDELMALWRKMVKDKKGAELQLNVPGGFKSDLVKKYLIHGVPRIVIVDKEGKIVDANAKRPSDPKLRMQLEQLVK
;
A
#
# COMPACT_ATOMS: atom_id res chain seq x y z
N THR A 1 -0.70 -8.05 -9.11
CA THR A 1 -1.88 -7.69 -8.31
C THR A 1 -2.67 -8.94 -8.02
N ALA A 2 -2.59 -9.45 -6.79
CA ALA A 2 -3.46 -10.52 -6.34
C ALA A 2 -4.90 -10.00 -6.31
N GLY A 3 -5.64 -10.22 -7.40
CA GLY A 3 -7.07 -10.01 -7.43
C GLY A 3 -7.75 -11.08 -6.57
N TYR A 4 -8.86 -10.74 -5.92
CA TYR A 4 -9.73 -11.73 -5.30
C TYR A 4 -10.57 -12.38 -6.39
N THR A 5 -10.52 -13.70 -6.47
CA THR A 5 -11.50 -14.46 -7.26
C THR A 5 -12.61 -14.91 -6.32
N LYS A 6 -13.84 -14.46 -6.59
CA LYS A 6 -15.01 -14.96 -5.88
C LYS A 6 -15.33 -16.35 -6.42
N MET A 7 -15.43 -17.32 -5.53
CA MET A 7 -15.86 -18.66 -5.89
C MET A 7 -17.38 -18.78 -5.71
N GLU A 8 -18.04 -19.46 -6.63
CA GLU A 8 -19.45 -19.84 -6.51
C GLU A 8 -19.53 -21.34 -6.19
N PRO A 9 -20.46 -21.77 -5.34
CA PRO A 9 -20.60 -23.17 -4.99
C PRO A 9 -21.18 -23.99 -6.15
N ASP A 10 -20.78 -25.25 -6.23
CA ASP A 10 -21.43 -26.24 -7.09
C ASP A 10 -22.83 -26.65 -6.55
N SER A 11 -23.50 -27.58 -7.22
CA SER A 11 -24.83 -28.08 -6.82
C SER A 11 -24.86 -28.82 -5.48
N LEU A 12 -23.68 -29.17 -4.94
CA LEU A 12 -23.49 -29.85 -3.65
C LEU A 12 -23.02 -28.87 -2.56
N GLY A 13 -22.83 -27.60 -2.92
CA GLY A 13 -22.33 -26.57 -1.99
C GLY A 13 -20.82 -26.52 -1.85
N ASN A 14 -20.07 -27.25 -2.68
CA ASN A 14 -18.60 -27.21 -2.68
C ASN A 14 -18.10 -26.06 -3.53
N TYR A 15 -16.98 -25.46 -3.13
CA TYR A 15 -16.26 -24.44 -3.89
C TYR A 15 -15.02 -25.08 -4.51
N ILE A 16 -14.93 -25.09 -5.84
CA ILE A 16 -13.78 -25.64 -6.58
C ILE A 16 -13.05 -24.48 -7.25
N TYR A 17 -11.75 -24.42 -7.06
CA TYR A 17 -10.91 -23.43 -7.70
C TYR A 17 -9.62 -24.10 -8.22
N GLU A 18 -9.36 -23.89 -9.49
CA GLU A 18 -8.14 -24.37 -10.14
C GLU A 18 -7.20 -23.19 -10.38
N VAL A 19 -5.93 -23.36 -10.05
CA VAL A 19 -4.87 -22.38 -10.28
C VAL A 19 -3.67 -23.05 -10.95
N ASP A 20 -3.21 -22.47 -12.06
CA ASP A 20 -1.99 -22.95 -12.75
C ASP A 20 -0.75 -22.40 -12.05
N LEU A 21 -0.10 -23.25 -11.28
CA LEU A 21 1.14 -22.94 -10.57
C LEU A 21 2.34 -23.50 -11.30
N LYS A 22 3.33 -22.65 -11.54
CA LYS A 22 4.64 -23.06 -12.07
C LYS A 22 5.66 -23.37 -10.98
N VAL A 23 5.48 -22.77 -9.80
CA VAL A 23 6.35 -22.94 -8.61
C VAL A 23 5.48 -22.97 -7.35
N PRO A 24 5.97 -23.54 -6.25
CA PRO A 24 5.30 -23.46 -4.96
C PRO A 24 5.04 -22.01 -4.54
N GLY A 25 3.94 -21.74 -3.84
CA GLY A 25 3.63 -20.39 -3.41
C GLY A 25 2.58 -20.31 -2.33
N TYR A 26 2.41 -19.06 -1.82
CA TYR A 26 1.43 -18.74 -0.80
C TYR A 26 0.23 -18.01 -1.39
N PHE A 27 -0.94 -18.42 -0.95
CA PHE A 27 -2.22 -17.86 -1.37
C PHE A 27 -3.01 -17.41 -0.14
N ARG A 28 -3.91 -16.48 -0.34
CA ARG A 28 -4.83 -16.06 0.71
C ARG A 28 -6.21 -16.63 0.41
N TYR A 29 -6.70 -17.48 1.29
CA TYR A 29 -8.06 -17.97 1.30
C TYR A 29 -8.90 -17.14 2.25
N VAL A 30 -10.07 -16.71 1.82
CA VAL A 30 -11.06 -16.02 2.65
C VAL A 30 -12.24 -16.94 2.85
N GLY A 31 -12.40 -17.43 4.05
CA GLY A 31 -13.47 -18.36 4.40
C GLY A 31 -14.86 -17.71 4.41
N VAL A 32 -15.90 -18.54 4.47
CA VAL A 32 -17.30 -18.08 4.60
C VAL A 32 -17.52 -17.30 5.90
N ASN A 33 -16.73 -17.57 6.94
CA ASN A 33 -16.70 -16.85 8.20
C ASN A 33 -15.97 -15.48 8.11
N LYS A 34 -15.55 -15.06 6.92
CA LYS A 34 -14.75 -13.84 6.61
C LYS A 34 -13.36 -13.82 7.25
N LYS A 35 -12.88 -14.93 7.78
CA LYS A 35 -11.49 -15.06 8.26
C LYS A 35 -10.54 -15.30 7.10
N PHE A 36 -9.31 -14.80 7.26
CA PHE A 36 -8.24 -14.96 6.29
C PHE A 36 -7.32 -16.11 6.72
N TYR A 37 -7.03 -17.00 5.78
CA TYR A 37 -6.10 -18.10 5.98
C TYR A 37 -4.98 -17.99 4.94
N LEU A 38 -3.74 -18.12 5.37
CA LEU A 38 -2.61 -18.25 4.46
C LEU A 38 -2.50 -19.72 4.09
N VAL A 39 -2.44 -20.00 2.79
CA VAL A 39 -2.42 -21.36 2.25
C VAL A 39 -1.18 -21.52 1.38
N TYR A 40 -0.45 -22.60 1.56
CA TYR A 40 0.69 -23.01 0.75
C TYR A 40 0.25 -24.09 -0.23
N LEU A 41 0.61 -23.93 -1.50
CA LEU A 41 0.32 -24.89 -2.56
C LEU A 41 1.55 -25.14 -3.42
N THR A 42 1.68 -26.41 -3.87
CA THR A 42 2.67 -26.83 -4.87
C THR A 42 2.02 -27.06 -6.23
N PRO A 43 2.77 -27.00 -7.33
CA PRO A 43 2.25 -27.34 -8.64
C PRO A 43 1.62 -28.73 -8.67
N GLY A 44 0.41 -28.83 -9.22
CA GLY A 44 -0.34 -30.08 -9.34
C GLY A 44 -1.01 -30.60 -8.06
N ALA A 45 -0.84 -29.91 -6.91
CA ALA A 45 -1.47 -30.31 -5.66
C ALA A 45 -3.00 -30.26 -5.71
N ARG A 46 -3.64 -31.24 -5.07
CA ARG A 46 -5.08 -31.28 -4.80
C ARG A 46 -5.29 -31.20 -3.30
N MET A 47 -5.91 -30.14 -2.85
CA MET A 47 -6.13 -29.87 -1.43
C MET A 47 -7.59 -29.54 -1.17
N GLU A 48 -8.13 -30.03 -0.07
CA GLU A 48 -9.44 -29.70 0.44
C GLU A 48 -9.32 -28.82 1.70
N ILE A 49 -10.18 -27.83 1.81
CA ILE A 49 -10.30 -26.95 2.98
C ILE A 49 -11.70 -27.11 3.52
N GLN A 50 -11.84 -27.60 4.75
CA GLN A 50 -13.11 -27.69 5.46
C GLN A 50 -13.16 -26.68 6.59
N GLU A 51 -14.17 -25.82 6.57
CA GLU A 51 -14.40 -24.85 7.65
C GLU A 51 -15.33 -25.44 8.71
N GLY A 52 -14.92 -25.31 9.97
CA GLY A 52 -15.71 -25.71 11.12
C GLY A 52 -15.76 -24.63 12.19
N ALA A 53 -16.48 -24.89 13.28
CA ALA A 53 -16.61 -23.97 14.41
C ALA A 53 -15.25 -23.64 15.07
N GLU A 54 -14.34 -24.61 15.07
CA GLU A 54 -13.01 -24.48 15.71
C GLU A 54 -11.91 -23.96 14.75
N GLY A 55 -12.22 -23.73 13.47
CA GLY A 55 -11.27 -23.27 12.46
C GLY A 55 -11.34 -24.04 11.16
N VAL A 56 -10.20 -24.15 10.47
CA VAL A 56 -10.09 -24.89 9.20
C VAL A 56 -9.32 -26.19 9.38
N VAL A 57 -9.73 -27.20 8.63
CA VAL A 57 -9.04 -28.47 8.48
C VAL A 57 -8.59 -28.60 7.03
N PHE A 58 -7.38 -29.06 6.81
CA PHE A 58 -6.80 -29.29 5.50
C PHE A 58 -6.69 -30.78 5.24
N ALA A 59 -7.04 -31.22 4.03
CA ALA A 59 -6.89 -32.62 3.60
C ALA A 59 -6.28 -32.68 2.18
N GLY A 60 -5.71 -33.80 1.81
CA GLY A 60 -5.03 -34.00 0.53
C GLY A 60 -3.58 -33.47 0.52
N ASP A 61 -3.12 -33.05 -0.66
CA ASP A 61 -1.76 -32.57 -0.84
C ASP A 61 -1.52 -31.26 -0.08
N ASN A 62 -0.31 -31.08 0.46
CA ASN A 62 0.08 -29.92 1.28
C ASN A 62 -0.76 -29.69 2.56
N ALA A 63 -1.55 -30.70 3.00
CA ALA A 63 -2.35 -30.58 4.21
C ALA A 63 -1.50 -30.40 5.46
N ALA A 64 -0.37 -31.11 5.57
CA ALA A 64 0.54 -31.02 6.71
C ALA A 64 1.20 -29.64 6.82
N GLU A 65 1.65 -29.07 5.69
CA GLU A 65 2.24 -27.72 5.61
C GLU A 65 1.20 -26.65 6.01
N ASN A 66 -0.03 -26.78 5.53
CA ASN A 66 -1.09 -25.83 5.84
C ASN A 66 -1.58 -25.94 7.28
N MET A 67 -1.58 -27.16 7.84
CA MET A 67 -1.86 -27.37 9.26
C MET A 67 -0.73 -26.77 10.12
N PHE A 68 0.52 -26.89 9.70
CA PHE A 68 1.66 -26.23 10.37
C PHE A 68 1.50 -24.71 10.34
N LEU A 69 1.18 -24.12 9.18
CA LEU A 69 0.94 -22.66 9.04
C LEU A 69 -0.15 -22.17 9.98
N SER A 70 -1.24 -22.90 10.13
CA SER A 70 -2.36 -22.48 10.98
C SER A 70 -2.00 -22.40 12.47
N LYS A 71 -0.96 -23.11 12.91
CA LYS A 71 -0.53 -23.21 14.31
C LYS A 71 0.73 -22.40 14.63
N ASN A 72 1.54 -22.08 13.64
CA ASN A 72 2.88 -21.48 13.82
C ASN A 72 2.94 -20.11 13.10
N VAL A 73 2.14 -19.17 13.59
CA VAL A 73 2.07 -17.79 13.06
C VAL A 73 3.01 -16.90 13.87
N TYR A 74 3.89 -16.17 13.20
CA TYR A 74 4.63 -15.08 13.83
C TYR A 74 3.69 -13.88 14.03
N LEU A 75 3.49 -13.50 15.28
CA LEU A 75 2.60 -12.39 15.66
C LEU A 75 3.35 -11.14 16.07
N GLY A 76 4.63 -11.26 16.44
CA GLY A 76 5.43 -10.13 16.94
C GLY A 76 4.95 -9.57 18.27
N SER A 77 4.22 -10.37 19.04
CA SER A 77 3.65 -9.99 20.34
C SER A 77 4.69 -10.10 21.44
N VAL A 78 4.61 -9.20 22.41
CA VAL A 78 5.41 -9.21 23.64
C VAL A 78 4.50 -8.93 24.83
N PRO A 79 4.91 -9.21 26.09
CA PRO A 79 4.20 -8.79 27.29
C PRO A 79 3.93 -7.27 27.28
N GLU A 80 2.82 -6.86 27.91
CA GLU A 80 2.33 -5.45 27.88
C GLU A 80 3.30 -4.47 28.56
N ASP A 81 4.11 -4.94 29.50
CA ASP A 81 5.11 -4.14 30.21
C ASP A 81 6.39 -3.86 29.40
N ILE A 82 6.57 -4.59 28.29
CA ILE A 82 7.72 -4.36 27.39
C ILE A 82 7.40 -3.27 26.39
N PRO A 83 8.18 -2.17 26.35
CA PRO A 83 7.98 -1.12 25.34
C PRO A 83 8.19 -1.68 23.95
N LEU A 84 7.27 -1.39 23.03
CA LEU A 84 7.37 -1.85 21.65
C LEU A 84 8.62 -1.28 20.99
N TYR A 85 9.29 -2.12 20.23
CA TYR A 85 10.49 -1.83 19.44
C TYR A 85 11.74 -1.47 20.27
N SER A 86 11.70 -1.70 21.61
CA SER A 86 12.87 -1.63 22.47
C SER A 86 13.87 -2.76 22.18
N ALA A 87 15.06 -2.67 22.74
CA ALA A 87 16.05 -3.76 22.63
C ALA A 87 15.52 -5.08 23.19
N GLU A 88 14.71 -5.03 24.27
CA GLU A 88 14.09 -6.23 24.84
C GLU A 88 12.99 -6.78 23.93
N TRP A 89 12.16 -5.92 23.33
CA TRP A 89 11.21 -6.34 22.30
C TRP A 89 11.90 -7.04 21.13
N GLU A 90 13.03 -6.50 20.67
CA GLU A 90 13.80 -7.08 19.56
C GLU A 90 14.38 -8.44 19.93
N ARG A 91 14.93 -8.57 21.15
CA ARG A 91 15.45 -9.85 21.67
C ARG A 91 14.37 -10.91 21.70
N LEU A 92 13.21 -10.61 22.29
CA LEU A 92 12.09 -11.58 22.43
C LEU A 92 11.54 -12.00 21.06
N ASN A 93 11.40 -11.07 20.13
CA ASN A 93 10.93 -11.39 18.78
C ASN A 93 11.96 -12.18 17.97
N THR A 94 13.25 -11.93 18.15
CA THR A 94 14.33 -12.74 17.56
C THR A 94 14.29 -14.17 18.10
N GLU A 95 14.11 -14.33 19.39
CA GLU A 95 13.98 -15.67 20.02
C GLU A 95 12.74 -16.39 19.52
N GLU A 96 11.62 -15.70 19.36
CA GLU A 96 10.39 -16.29 18.82
C GLU A 96 10.57 -16.74 17.36
N VAL A 97 11.18 -15.93 16.50
CA VAL A 97 11.49 -16.31 15.11
C VAL A 97 12.40 -17.55 15.09
N ASN A 98 13.46 -17.56 15.90
CA ASN A 98 14.37 -18.70 15.99
C ASN A 98 13.66 -19.97 16.48
N ARG A 99 12.75 -19.85 17.45
CA ARG A 99 11.92 -20.98 17.95
C ARG A 99 11.01 -21.51 16.85
N LEU A 100 10.36 -20.62 16.07
CA LEU A 100 9.50 -21.01 14.96
C LEU A 100 10.30 -21.74 13.86
N ILE A 101 11.51 -21.29 13.55
CA ILE A 101 12.40 -21.93 12.59
C ILE A 101 12.86 -23.31 13.11
N ALA A 102 13.25 -23.41 14.39
CA ALA A 102 13.63 -24.69 14.98
C ALA A 102 12.48 -25.72 14.96
N ASN A 103 11.24 -25.28 15.22
CA ASN A 103 10.06 -26.14 15.09
C ASN A 103 9.83 -26.60 13.65
N LEU A 104 10.13 -25.74 12.69
CA LEU A 104 9.99 -26.02 11.26
C LEU A 104 11.05 -27.09 10.82
N ASP A 105 12.28 -26.93 11.25
CA ASP A 105 13.40 -27.82 10.90
C ASP A 105 13.16 -29.25 11.35
N VAL A 106 12.51 -29.46 12.51
CA VAL A 106 12.22 -30.81 13.06
C VAL A 106 10.84 -31.34 12.62
N SER A 107 10.11 -30.62 11.80
CA SER A 107 8.72 -30.94 11.43
C SER A 107 8.58 -32.14 10.49
N GLY A 108 9.63 -32.47 9.72
CA GLY A 108 9.60 -33.49 8.67
C GLY A 108 8.77 -33.13 7.44
N LEU A 109 8.43 -31.84 7.30
CA LEU A 109 7.65 -31.29 6.17
C LEU A 109 8.51 -31.18 4.90
N ASN A 110 7.88 -30.81 3.80
CA ASN A 110 8.55 -30.64 2.51
C ASN A 110 9.73 -29.64 2.62
N PRO A 111 10.96 -29.99 2.15
CA PRO A 111 12.12 -29.11 2.25
C PRO A 111 11.94 -27.74 1.58
N ASP A 112 11.23 -27.66 0.45
CA ASP A 112 10.93 -26.38 -0.21
C ASP A 112 10.00 -25.51 0.65
N PHE A 113 9.03 -26.12 1.31
CA PHE A 113 8.19 -25.42 2.27
C PHE A 113 9.01 -24.89 3.45
N ILE A 114 9.87 -25.75 4.04
CA ILE A 114 10.75 -25.35 5.15
C ILE A 114 11.58 -24.13 4.76
N ARG A 115 12.23 -24.16 3.59
CA ARG A 115 13.05 -23.06 3.10
C ARG A 115 12.21 -21.77 2.90
N LEU A 116 11.07 -21.87 2.23
CA LEU A 116 10.20 -20.72 1.95
C LEU A 116 9.62 -20.13 3.25
N GLN A 117 9.21 -20.99 4.19
CA GLN A 117 8.64 -20.53 5.46
C GLN A 117 9.69 -19.88 6.37
N THR A 118 10.93 -20.36 6.34
CA THR A 118 12.07 -19.72 7.02
C THR A 118 12.29 -18.30 6.49
N LEU A 119 12.36 -18.14 5.16
CA LEU A 119 12.46 -16.82 4.53
C LEU A 119 11.27 -15.92 4.91
N LYS A 120 10.07 -16.49 4.95
CA LYS A 120 8.86 -15.76 5.31
C LYS A 120 8.90 -15.25 6.75
N TYR A 121 9.36 -16.04 7.72
CA TYR A 121 9.48 -15.59 9.11
C TYR A 121 10.44 -14.39 9.22
N HIS A 122 11.58 -14.42 8.54
CA HIS A 122 12.49 -13.29 8.50
C HIS A 122 11.85 -12.08 7.81
N CYS A 123 11.15 -12.29 6.68
CA CYS A 123 10.47 -11.22 5.97
C CYS A 123 9.40 -10.54 6.85
N ASP A 124 8.57 -11.32 7.55
CA ASP A 124 7.52 -10.81 8.44
C ASP A 124 8.13 -10.00 9.61
N PHE A 125 9.23 -10.49 10.19
CA PHE A 125 9.94 -9.79 11.26
C PHE A 125 10.54 -8.47 10.77
N TYR A 126 11.23 -8.47 9.63
CA TYR A 126 11.79 -7.25 9.05
C TYR A 126 10.71 -6.23 8.69
N LEU A 127 9.58 -6.68 8.12
CA LEU A 127 8.44 -5.81 7.84
C LEU A 127 7.85 -5.19 9.10
N GLN A 128 7.80 -5.93 10.20
CA GLN A 128 7.35 -5.39 11.47
C GLN A 128 8.32 -4.33 12.00
N LYS A 129 9.63 -4.52 11.89
CA LYS A 129 10.62 -3.49 12.25
C LYS A 129 10.54 -2.26 11.34
N LEU A 130 10.35 -2.44 10.03
CA LEU A 130 10.29 -1.33 9.06
C LEU A 130 9.04 -0.46 9.24
N ASN A 131 7.88 -1.09 9.39
CA ASN A 131 6.59 -0.40 9.35
C ASN A 131 5.95 -0.21 10.73
N GLY A 132 6.27 -1.08 11.66
CA GLY A 132 5.61 -1.16 12.96
C GLY A 132 5.71 0.13 13.79
N PRO A 133 6.88 0.75 13.95
CA PRO A 133 6.99 1.97 14.74
C PRO A 133 6.09 3.11 14.22
N ALA A 134 6.09 3.35 12.91
CA ALA A 134 5.25 4.36 12.30
C ALA A 134 3.76 4.04 12.41
N ASN A 135 3.38 2.77 12.20
CA ASN A 135 2.00 2.31 12.35
C ASN A 135 1.51 2.44 13.80
N THR A 136 2.35 2.03 14.77
CA THR A 136 1.99 2.13 16.19
C THR A 136 1.83 3.58 16.62
N ALA A 137 2.77 4.45 16.28
CA ALA A 137 2.70 5.88 16.59
C ALA A 137 1.41 6.52 16.06
N MET A 138 0.90 6.02 14.93
CA MET A 138 -0.28 6.56 14.30
C MET A 138 -1.61 5.96 14.78
N PHE A 139 -1.69 4.62 14.89
CA PHE A 139 -2.95 3.94 15.21
C PHE A 139 -3.15 3.70 16.70
N ALA A 140 -2.08 3.67 17.47
CA ALA A 140 -2.08 3.45 18.90
C ALA A 140 -1.12 4.41 19.61
N PRO A 141 -1.32 5.74 19.51
CA PRO A 141 -0.39 6.74 20.04
C PRO A 141 -0.22 6.68 21.57
N GLN A 142 -1.11 5.99 22.25
CA GLN A 142 -1.04 5.73 23.70
C GLN A 142 -0.04 4.63 24.06
N VAL A 143 0.40 3.83 23.08
CA VAL A 143 1.34 2.73 23.31
C VAL A 143 2.77 3.28 23.35
N LYS A 144 3.50 2.90 24.38
CA LYS A 144 4.91 3.30 24.54
C LYS A 144 5.78 2.65 23.46
N ILE A 145 6.44 3.47 22.67
CA ILE A 145 7.47 3.06 21.69
C ILE A 145 8.83 3.49 22.21
N GLU A 146 9.82 2.62 22.08
CA GLU A 146 11.20 2.93 22.45
C GLU A 146 12.14 2.35 21.39
N LEU A 147 12.76 3.23 20.60
CA LEU A 147 13.70 2.83 19.55
C LEU A 147 15.12 3.02 20.04
N SER A 148 15.94 1.98 19.94
CA SER A 148 17.38 2.10 20.12
C SER A 148 18.03 2.82 18.92
N ASP A 149 19.18 3.44 19.11
CA ASP A 149 19.90 4.16 18.05
C ASP A 149 20.22 3.26 16.84
N ASN A 150 20.48 1.99 17.10
CA ASN A 150 20.81 0.97 16.12
C ASN A 150 19.63 0.11 15.66
N PHE A 151 18.39 0.46 16.05
CA PHE A 151 17.20 -0.34 15.77
C PHE A 151 17.03 -0.72 14.28
N TYR A 152 17.42 0.17 13.37
CA TYR A 152 17.34 -0.06 11.93
C TYR A 152 18.62 -0.63 11.30
N ASP A 153 19.67 -0.93 12.05
CA ASP A 153 20.94 -1.41 11.48
C ASP A 153 20.81 -2.75 10.75
N PHE A 154 19.81 -3.55 11.12
CA PHE A 154 19.49 -4.81 10.43
C PHE A 154 19.32 -4.67 8.92
N VAL A 155 18.89 -3.50 8.39
CA VAL A 155 18.69 -3.31 6.95
C VAL A 155 20.01 -3.41 6.15
N LYS A 156 21.17 -3.24 6.81
CA LYS A 156 22.50 -3.43 6.21
C LYS A 156 22.83 -4.91 5.95
N GLU A 157 22.16 -5.80 6.71
CA GLU A 157 22.40 -7.25 6.71
C GLU A 157 21.34 -8.00 5.91
N VAL A 158 20.26 -7.34 5.47
CA VAL A 158 19.20 -7.99 4.68
C VAL A 158 19.79 -8.53 3.37
N ASN A 159 19.65 -9.84 3.19
CA ASN A 159 20.20 -10.55 2.05
C ASN A 159 19.13 -10.79 0.97
N PHE A 160 19.39 -10.30 -0.22
CA PHE A 160 18.54 -10.46 -1.40
C PHE A 160 19.09 -11.52 -2.39
N SER A 161 20.00 -12.40 -1.95
CA SER A 161 20.65 -13.37 -2.84
C SER A 161 19.82 -14.61 -3.13
N ASP A 162 18.84 -14.97 -2.29
CA ASP A 162 17.96 -16.13 -2.51
C ASP A 162 16.84 -15.78 -3.51
N SER A 163 16.86 -16.43 -4.68
CA SER A 163 15.86 -16.24 -5.72
C SER A 163 14.44 -16.62 -5.31
N SER A 164 14.29 -17.45 -4.25
CA SER A 164 12.97 -17.83 -3.72
C SER A 164 12.28 -16.71 -2.95
N LEU A 165 13.01 -15.64 -2.63
CA LEU A 165 12.45 -14.45 -1.99
C LEU A 165 11.21 -13.92 -2.73
N VAL A 166 11.20 -13.97 -4.06
CA VAL A 166 10.06 -13.50 -4.89
C VAL A 166 8.77 -14.34 -4.72
N GLN A 167 8.86 -15.49 -4.07
CA GLN A 167 7.70 -16.35 -3.76
C GLN A 167 7.08 -16.02 -2.39
N ILE A 168 7.75 -15.18 -1.58
CA ILE A 168 7.30 -14.85 -0.22
C ILE A 168 6.27 -13.72 -0.27
N PRO A 169 5.12 -13.86 0.42
CA PRO A 169 4.17 -12.76 0.54
C PRO A 169 4.84 -11.48 1.06
N LYS A 170 4.53 -10.34 0.43
CA LYS A 170 5.05 -9.02 0.79
C LYS A 170 6.58 -8.83 0.63
N TRP A 171 7.27 -9.75 -0.04
CA TRP A 171 8.71 -9.62 -0.29
C TRP A 171 9.07 -8.27 -0.92
N PHE A 172 8.28 -7.80 -1.88
CA PHE A 172 8.48 -6.50 -2.53
C PHE A 172 8.48 -5.36 -1.52
N ASN A 173 7.50 -5.35 -0.60
CA ASN A 173 7.41 -4.31 0.43
C ASN A 173 8.61 -4.36 1.40
N MET A 174 9.13 -5.55 1.68
CA MET A 174 10.30 -5.71 2.53
C MET A 174 11.55 -5.16 1.83
N VAL A 175 11.76 -5.49 0.55
CA VAL A 175 12.91 -4.97 -0.22
C VAL A 175 12.81 -3.45 -0.37
N LEU A 176 11.65 -2.94 -0.76
CA LEU A 176 11.42 -1.49 -0.90
C LEU A 176 11.63 -0.75 0.42
N GLY A 177 11.00 -1.22 1.50
CA GLY A 177 11.14 -0.60 2.82
C GLY A 177 12.57 -0.62 3.36
N THR A 178 13.35 -1.66 3.02
CA THR A 178 14.79 -1.71 3.34
C THR A 178 15.55 -0.56 2.66
N PHE A 179 15.34 -0.34 1.37
CA PHE A 179 15.98 0.76 0.65
C PHE A 179 15.51 2.13 1.13
N GLU A 180 14.22 2.32 1.34
CA GLU A 180 13.67 3.57 1.89
C GLU A 180 14.23 3.89 3.28
N GLN A 181 14.46 2.86 4.11
CA GLN A 181 15.08 3.07 5.42
C GLN A 181 16.57 3.38 5.32
N MET A 182 17.30 2.76 4.38
CA MET A 182 18.69 3.11 4.09
C MET A 182 18.84 4.57 3.63
N GLU A 183 17.91 5.04 2.78
CA GLU A 183 17.86 6.43 2.33
C GLU A 183 17.60 7.38 3.50
N LYS A 184 16.58 7.12 4.32
CA LYS A 184 16.25 7.93 5.50
C LYS A 184 17.42 8.07 6.49
N LYS A 185 18.25 7.04 6.61
CA LYS A 185 19.45 7.04 7.47
C LYS A 185 20.67 7.67 6.78
N GLY A 186 20.58 8.07 5.51
CA GLY A 186 21.70 8.59 4.74
C GLY A 186 22.79 7.56 4.42
N TRP A 187 22.47 6.26 4.50
CA TRP A 187 23.42 5.19 4.16
C TRP A 187 23.52 4.93 2.66
N ILE A 188 22.53 5.39 1.91
CA ILE A 188 22.55 5.49 0.45
C ILE A 188 22.08 6.88 0.05
N GLU A 189 22.75 7.45 -0.94
CA GLU A 189 22.31 8.68 -1.58
C GLU A 189 21.44 8.32 -2.78
N VAL A 190 20.24 8.89 -2.82
CA VAL A 190 19.22 8.58 -3.83
C VAL A 190 18.71 9.86 -4.44
N SER A 191 18.82 9.99 -5.77
CA SER A 191 18.16 11.05 -6.50
C SER A 191 16.77 10.58 -7.00
N PRO A 192 15.73 11.44 -6.94
CA PRO A 192 14.37 11.06 -7.30
C PRO A 192 14.20 10.52 -8.73
N ASP A 193 15.04 10.94 -9.66
CA ASP A 193 15.06 10.52 -11.06
C ASP A 193 15.79 9.20 -11.30
N LYS A 194 16.65 8.74 -10.36
CA LYS A 194 17.51 7.54 -10.51
C LYS A 194 17.36 6.49 -9.41
N TYR A 195 16.39 6.65 -8.51
CA TYR A 195 16.26 5.75 -7.36
C TYR A 195 16.13 4.27 -7.76
N MET A 196 15.42 3.97 -8.84
CA MET A 196 15.27 2.60 -9.32
C MET A 196 16.60 1.98 -9.77
N GLU A 197 17.45 2.74 -10.48
CA GLU A 197 18.78 2.28 -10.89
C GLU A 197 19.69 2.04 -9.68
N ILE A 198 19.62 2.95 -8.69
CA ILE A 198 20.40 2.87 -7.46
C ILE A 198 20.04 1.61 -6.68
N TYR A 199 18.75 1.27 -6.60
CA TYR A 199 18.27 0.02 -5.97
C TYR A 199 18.69 -1.20 -6.78
N ALA A 200 18.54 -1.16 -8.12
CA ALA A 200 18.93 -2.26 -8.99
C ALA A 200 20.39 -2.70 -8.81
N LYS A 201 21.31 -1.73 -8.70
CA LYS A 201 22.75 -1.99 -8.52
C LYS A 201 23.10 -2.68 -7.19
N ARG A 202 22.19 -2.67 -6.22
CA ARG A 202 22.38 -3.26 -4.88
C ARG A 202 21.80 -4.67 -4.76
N ILE A 203 21.01 -5.12 -5.72
CA ILE A 203 20.44 -6.47 -5.72
C ILE A 203 21.26 -7.34 -6.67
N ALA A 204 22.13 -8.17 -6.10
CA ALA A 204 23.02 -9.01 -6.90
C ALA A 204 22.27 -10.14 -7.62
N ASN A 205 21.28 -10.76 -6.98
CA ASN A 205 20.50 -11.83 -7.57
C ASN A 205 19.68 -11.34 -8.76
N GLU A 206 19.87 -11.93 -9.93
CA GLU A 206 19.24 -11.55 -11.17
C GLU A 206 17.70 -11.62 -11.11
N LYS A 207 17.15 -12.73 -10.60
CA LYS A 207 15.70 -12.92 -10.49
C LYS A 207 15.08 -11.91 -9.56
N VAL A 208 15.62 -11.76 -8.35
CA VAL A 208 15.12 -10.81 -7.36
C VAL A 208 15.18 -9.38 -7.91
N ARG A 209 16.30 -9.00 -8.52
CA ARG A 209 16.47 -7.67 -9.11
C ARG A 209 15.45 -7.41 -10.21
N SER A 210 15.33 -8.31 -11.17
CA SER A 210 14.43 -8.14 -12.32
C SER A 210 12.97 -8.06 -11.88
N MET A 211 12.53 -8.98 -11.01
CA MET A 211 11.17 -8.99 -10.48
C MET A 211 10.88 -7.76 -9.61
N PHE A 212 11.84 -7.33 -8.78
CA PHE A 212 11.71 -6.12 -7.97
C PHE A 212 11.49 -4.88 -8.84
N LEU A 213 12.25 -4.72 -9.92
CA LEU A 213 12.12 -3.57 -10.82
C LEU A 213 10.77 -3.56 -11.55
N VAL A 214 10.30 -4.72 -12.03
CA VAL A 214 8.96 -4.83 -12.64
C VAL A 214 7.87 -4.47 -11.64
N GLU A 215 7.94 -4.97 -10.41
CA GLU A 215 6.97 -4.62 -9.37
C GLU A 215 7.06 -3.13 -8.98
N LEU A 216 8.26 -2.55 -8.96
CA LEU A 216 8.45 -1.14 -8.66
C LEU A 216 7.88 -0.24 -9.77
N LEU A 217 8.09 -0.58 -11.03
CA LEU A 217 7.45 0.08 -12.18
C LEU A 217 5.92 -0.07 -12.11
N ASN A 218 5.43 -1.27 -11.82
CA ASN A 218 4.01 -1.55 -11.63
C ASN A 218 3.41 -0.72 -10.48
N PHE A 219 4.13 -0.59 -9.37
CA PHE A 219 3.74 0.23 -8.23
C PHE A 219 3.65 1.73 -8.58
N THR A 220 4.55 2.24 -9.42
CA THR A 220 4.43 3.63 -9.91
C THR A 220 3.17 3.84 -10.74
N LEU A 221 2.83 2.91 -11.64
CA LEU A 221 1.59 2.98 -12.43
C LEU A 221 0.32 2.83 -11.60
N GLN A 222 0.37 2.10 -10.48
CA GLN A 222 -0.76 2.01 -9.56
C GLN A 222 -1.08 3.34 -8.87
N LYS A 223 -0.08 4.22 -8.72
CA LYS A 223 -0.28 5.58 -8.19
C LYS A 223 -0.93 6.53 -9.20
N GLY A 224 -1.07 6.10 -10.45
CA GLY A 224 -1.63 6.86 -11.57
C GLY A 224 -0.62 7.13 -12.66
N TYR A 225 -1.03 7.91 -13.65
CA TYR A 225 -0.17 8.30 -14.75
C TYR A 225 1.00 9.19 -14.27
N SER A 226 2.16 8.98 -14.86
CA SER A 226 3.35 9.82 -14.66
C SER A 226 4.10 9.97 -15.98
N ASP A 227 4.46 11.20 -16.34
CA ASP A 227 5.33 11.49 -17.50
C ASP A 227 6.75 10.91 -17.32
N ASP A 228 7.17 10.65 -16.07
CA ASP A 228 8.49 10.11 -15.75
C ASP A 228 8.61 8.59 -16.01
N PHE A 229 7.48 7.88 -16.18
CA PHE A 229 7.49 6.42 -16.32
C PHE A 229 8.38 5.91 -17.47
N PRO A 230 8.38 6.51 -18.68
CA PRO A 230 9.30 6.08 -19.75
C PRO A 230 10.77 6.23 -19.38
N SER A 231 11.12 7.30 -18.67
CA SER A 231 12.49 7.53 -18.18
C SER A 231 12.89 6.50 -17.14
N TYR A 232 11.99 6.16 -16.19
CA TYR A 232 12.23 5.10 -15.21
C TYR A 232 12.43 3.74 -15.88
N LEU A 233 11.55 3.38 -16.83
CA LEU A 233 11.66 2.12 -17.55
C LEU A 233 12.96 2.02 -18.33
N GLU A 234 13.35 3.07 -19.07
CA GLU A 234 14.59 3.11 -19.84
C GLU A 234 15.83 3.01 -18.93
N GLY A 235 15.84 3.75 -17.82
CA GLY A 235 16.96 3.72 -16.85
C GLY A 235 17.20 2.33 -16.25
N VAL A 236 16.15 1.52 -16.08
CA VAL A 236 16.28 0.19 -15.45
C VAL A 236 16.23 -0.98 -16.44
N ARG A 237 15.89 -0.77 -17.71
CA ARG A 237 15.71 -1.84 -18.71
C ARG A 237 16.91 -2.79 -18.76
N GLN A 238 18.13 -2.28 -18.72
CA GLN A 238 19.37 -3.07 -18.73
C GLN A 238 19.54 -4.00 -17.52
N TYR A 239 18.84 -3.74 -16.41
CA TYR A 239 18.89 -4.55 -15.18
C TYR A 239 17.78 -5.58 -15.10
N ILE A 240 16.79 -5.53 -16.01
CA ILE A 240 15.69 -6.50 -16.12
C ILE A 240 16.11 -7.55 -17.15
N THR A 241 16.68 -8.65 -16.66
CA THR A 241 17.31 -9.68 -17.52
C THR A 241 16.68 -11.05 -17.34
N HIS A 242 15.97 -11.30 -16.23
CA HIS A 242 15.32 -12.58 -15.97
C HIS A 242 14.09 -12.79 -16.88
N PRO A 243 13.94 -13.97 -17.54
CA PRO A 243 12.88 -14.22 -18.53
C PRO A 243 11.46 -13.89 -18.04
N GLU A 244 11.11 -14.34 -16.82
CA GLU A 244 9.79 -14.09 -16.21
C GLU A 244 9.47 -12.59 -16.07
N ALA A 245 10.47 -11.77 -15.75
CA ALA A 245 10.33 -10.33 -15.66
C ALA A 245 10.22 -9.66 -17.04
N LEU A 246 10.99 -10.15 -18.02
CA LEU A 246 10.94 -9.67 -19.40
C LEU A 246 9.56 -9.92 -20.05
N GLU A 247 8.94 -11.06 -19.76
CA GLU A 247 7.60 -11.41 -20.25
C GLU A 247 6.53 -10.45 -19.69
N ALA A 248 6.74 -9.84 -18.54
CA ALA A 248 5.79 -8.88 -17.94
C ALA A 248 5.87 -7.46 -18.53
N LEU A 249 6.98 -7.08 -19.17
CA LEU A 249 7.20 -5.71 -19.66
C LEU A 249 6.17 -5.25 -20.71
N PRO A 250 5.79 -6.04 -21.72
CA PRO A 250 4.80 -5.61 -22.71
C PRO A 250 3.45 -5.23 -22.09
N ALA A 251 2.99 -6.01 -21.09
CA ALA A 251 1.75 -5.71 -20.39
C ALA A 251 1.86 -4.42 -19.56
N LEU A 252 3.02 -4.17 -18.96
CA LEU A 252 3.29 -2.95 -18.21
C LEU A 252 3.32 -1.72 -19.12
N GLU A 253 3.97 -1.80 -20.28
CA GLU A 253 4.01 -0.75 -21.31
C GLU A 253 2.60 -0.47 -21.87
N ALA A 254 1.81 -1.51 -22.14
CA ALA A 254 0.43 -1.36 -22.59
C ALA A 254 -0.43 -0.64 -21.55
N ARG A 255 -0.31 -0.98 -20.26
CA ARG A 255 -0.99 -0.27 -19.15
C ARG A 255 -0.56 1.18 -19.05
N TYR A 256 0.72 1.48 -19.25
CA TYR A 256 1.16 2.88 -19.29
C TYR A 256 0.50 3.65 -20.43
N GLN A 257 0.42 3.09 -21.64
CA GLN A 257 -0.22 3.74 -22.78
C GLN A 257 -1.73 3.96 -22.53
N GLU A 258 -2.42 2.98 -21.99
CA GLU A 258 -3.82 3.10 -21.59
C GLU A 258 -4.00 4.21 -20.51
N SER A 259 -3.14 4.23 -19.50
CA SER A 259 -3.15 5.26 -18.45
C SER A 259 -2.89 6.66 -19.03
N LYS A 260 -1.97 6.77 -20.00
CA LYS A 260 -1.66 8.02 -20.71
C LYS A 260 -2.86 8.54 -21.50
N GLU A 261 -3.52 7.68 -22.26
CA GLU A 261 -4.70 8.08 -23.03
C GLU A 261 -5.84 8.49 -22.10
N THR A 262 -6.08 7.71 -21.06
CA THR A 262 -7.14 8.02 -20.07
C THR A 262 -6.82 9.31 -19.31
N HIS A 263 -5.55 9.57 -19.00
CA HIS A 263 -5.12 10.78 -18.30
C HIS A 263 -5.41 12.07 -19.10
N LYS A 264 -5.50 12.00 -20.42
CA LYS A 264 -5.88 13.15 -21.24
C LYS A 264 -7.23 13.75 -20.84
N THR A 265 -8.14 12.96 -20.28
CA THR A 265 -9.45 13.42 -19.80
C THR A 265 -9.38 14.34 -18.59
N ILE A 266 -8.28 14.24 -17.81
CA ILE A 266 -8.00 15.07 -16.62
C ILE A 266 -6.71 15.86 -16.77
N ALA A 267 -6.24 16.07 -17.99
CA ALA A 267 -5.07 16.87 -18.26
C ALA A 267 -5.33 18.35 -17.95
N ARG A 268 -4.27 19.09 -17.71
CA ARG A 268 -4.34 20.55 -17.50
C ARG A 268 -5.15 21.24 -18.60
N GLY A 269 -6.06 22.11 -18.21
CA GLY A 269 -6.95 22.86 -19.11
C GLY A 269 -8.25 22.13 -19.49
N GLN A 270 -8.41 20.85 -19.17
CA GLN A 270 -9.67 20.14 -19.31
C GLN A 270 -10.67 20.59 -18.24
N MET A 271 -11.97 20.56 -18.55
CA MET A 271 -13.00 20.84 -17.56
C MET A 271 -12.97 19.80 -16.44
N ALA A 272 -12.96 20.26 -15.20
CA ALA A 272 -13.00 19.40 -14.04
C ALA A 272 -14.31 18.61 -13.98
N PRO A 273 -14.27 17.32 -13.62
CA PRO A 273 -15.47 16.54 -13.35
C PRO A 273 -16.33 17.21 -12.28
N GLU A 274 -17.61 17.40 -12.58
CA GLU A 274 -18.57 17.89 -11.60
C GLU A 274 -18.72 16.90 -10.45
N PHE A 275 -18.87 17.43 -9.23
CA PHE A 275 -19.05 16.61 -8.05
C PHE A 275 -20.33 16.96 -7.28
N LYS A 276 -20.74 15.99 -6.46
CA LYS A 276 -21.76 16.09 -5.45
C LYS A 276 -21.26 15.41 -4.20
N ALA A 277 -21.20 16.16 -3.10
CA ALA A 277 -20.67 15.66 -1.82
C ALA A 277 -21.49 16.24 -0.66
N VAL A 278 -21.36 15.66 0.55
CA VAL A 278 -22.15 16.05 1.72
C VAL A 278 -21.27 16.41 2.89
N ASP A 279 -21.65 17.41 3.66
CA ASP A 279 -20.97 17.73 4.92
C ASP A 279 -21.42 16.80 6.07
N VAL A 280 -20.85 17.01 7.26
CA VAL A 280 -21.18 16.22 8.47
C VAL A 280 -22.64 16.34 8.92
N LYS A 281 -23.34 17.40 8.48
CA LYS A 281 -24.76 17.67 8.80
C LYS A 281 -25.69 17.13 7.71
N GLY A 282 -25.14 16.57 6.63
CA GLY A 282 -25.90 16.09 5.48
C GLY A 282 -26.27 17.18 4.49
N LYS A 283 -25.74 18.40 4.62
CA LYS A 283 -25.91 19.44 3.60
C LYS A 283 -25.13 19.05 2.37
N GLU A 284 -25.78 19.10 1.23
CA GLU A 284 -25.23 18.81 -0.07
C GLU A 284 -24.49 20.01 -0.66
N TYR A 285 -23.35 19.72 -1.28
CA TYR A 285 -22.53 20.67 -2.03
C TYR A 285 -22.21 20.09 -3.41
N THR A 286 -22.12 20.97 -4.38
CA THR A 286 -21.77 20.65 -5.77
C THR A 286 -20.63 21.54 -6.23
N SER A 287 -19.95 21.19 -7.31
CA SER A 287 -18.94 22.06 -7.93
C SER A 287 -19.48 23.44 -8.33
N ALA A 288 -20.80 23.55 -8.59
CA ALA A 288 -21.42 24.81 -8.90
C ALA A 288 -21.39 25.84 -7.75
N ASP A 289 -21.34 25.38 -6.49
CA ASP A 289 -21.29 26.23 -5.29
C ASP A 289 -19.95 26.99 -5.17
N PHE A 290 -18.91 26.55 -5.90
CA PHE A 290 -17.55 27.10 -5.83
C PHE A 290 -17.13 27.82 -7.11
N LYS A 291 -18.07 28.02 -8.05
CA LYS A 291 -17.81 28.67 -9.33
C LYS A 291 -17.12 30.01 -9.17
N GLY A 292 -16.08 30.26 -9.94
CA GLY A 292 -15.30 31.48 -9.91
C GLY A 292 -14.21 31.50 -8.84
N LYS A 293 -14.03 30.43 -8.07
CA LYS A 293 -12.92 30.26 -7.12
C LYS A 293 -11.92 29.22 -7.61
N VAL A 294 -10.69 29.33 -7.16
CA VAL A 294 -9.73 28.24 -7.25
C VAL A 294 -10.16 27.16 -6.25
N GLU A 295 -10.26 25.90 -6.69
CA GLU A 295 -10.64 24.79 -5.82
C GLU A 295 -9.41 23.90 -5.57
N VAL A 296 -9.15 23.58 -4.31
CA VAL A 296 -8.16 22.59 -3.89
C VAL A 296 -8.92 21.41 -3.28
N LEU A 297 -8.99 20.31 -4.04
CA LEU A 297 -9.71 19.10 -3.64
C LEU A 297 -8.71 18.10 -3.04
N ASP A 298 -8.80 17.82 -1.75
CA ASP A 298 -7.98 16.83 -1.05
C ASP A 298 -8.77 15.54 -0.82
N PHE A 299 -8.46 14.51 -1.62
CA PHE A 299 -9.09 13.19 -1.48
C PHE A 299 -8.33 12.33 -0.45
N TRP A 300 -9.08 11.82 0.52
CA TRP A 300 -8.54 11.05 1.64
C TRP A 300 -9.55 10.06 2.23
N PHE A 301 -9.13 9.21 3.17
CA PHE A 301 -10.03 8.44 4.03
C PHE A 301 -9.44 8.27 5.43
N THR A 302 -10.27 7.92 6.42
CA THR A 302 -9.90 7.91 7.85
C THR A 302 -8.76 6.96 8.19
N GLY A 303 -8.63 5.84 7.47
CA GLY A 303 -7.52 4.89 7.61
C GLY A 303 -6.25 5.24 6.82
N CYS A 304 -6.25 6.36 6.09
CA CYS A 304 -5.10 6.76 5.28
C CYS A 304 -4.02 7.45 6.13
N ILE A 305 -2.98 6.71 6.45
CA ILE A 305 -1.84 7.18 7.25
C ILE A 305 -1.17 8.43 6.64
N PRO A 306 -0.71 8.39 5.39
CA PRO A 306 -0.04 9.55 4.81
C PRO A 306 -0.98 10.76 4.64
N CYS A 307 -2.30 10.54 4.44
CA CYS A 307 -3.26 11.64 4.40
C CYS A 307 -3.32 12.37 5.75
N ARG A 308 -3.39 11.60 6.84
CA ARG A 308 -3.45 12.17 8.20
C ARG A 308 -2.19 12.94 8.58
N ALA A 309 -1.03 12.53 8.07
CA ALA A 309 0.23 13.25 8.25
C ALA A 309 0.24 14.60 7.52
N GLU A 310 -0.48 14.71 6.40
CA GLU A 310 -0.57 15.94 5.61
C GLU A 310 -1.65 16.92 6.10
N MET A 311 -2.65 16.45 6.85
CA MET A 311 -3.77 17.29 7.33
C MET A 311 -3.34 18.58 8.04
N PRO A 312 -2.38 18.58 8.98
CA PRO A 312 -1.98 19.81 9.66
C PRO A 312 -1.41 20.88 8.71
N TYR A 313 -0.73 20.42 7.65
CA TYR A 313 -0.19 21.33 6.63
C TYR A 313 -1.29 21.88 5.73
N MET A 314 -2.31 21.06 5.39
CA MET A 314 -3.47 21.51 4.60
C MET A 314 -4.31 22.51 5.39
N GLU A 315 -4.62 22.23 6.65
CA GLU A 315 -5.35 23.13 7.54
C GLU A 315 -4.63 24.49 7.65
N LYS A 316 -3.32 24.46 7.90
CA LYS A 316 -2.52 25.69 7.95
C LYS A 316 -2.56 26.45 6.63
N LEU A 317 -2.43 25.76 5.50
CA LEU A 317 -2.44 26.38 4.17
C LEU A 317 -3.80 27.03 3.88
N ALA A 318 -4.90 26.36 4.23
CA ALA A 318 -6.26 26.88 4.10
C ALA A 318 -6.49 28.12 4.97
N ASP A 319 -6.02 28.12 6.21
CA ASP A 319 -6.14 29.24 7.13
C ASP A 319 -5.27 30.44 6.68
N ASP A 320 -4.05 30.19 6.21
CA ASP A 320 -3.12 31.21 5.72
C ASP A 320 -3.65 31.93 4.46
N MET A 321 -4.46 31.22 3.65
CA MET A 321 -5.04 31.76 2.40
C MET A 321 -6.52 32.16 2.55
N GLN A 322 -7.04 32.22 3.78
CA GLN A 322 -8.40 32.63 4.04
C GLN A 322 -8.63 34.08 3.60
N GLY A 323 -9.69 34.31 2.83
CA GLY A 323 -10.01 35.63 2.26
C GLY A 323 -9.55 35.80 0.81
N GLU A 324 -8.68 34.95 0.30
CA GLU A 324 -8.35 34.87 -1.11
C GLU A 324 -9.48 34.22 -1.92
N ASN A 325 -9.45 34.35 -3.24
CA ASN A 325 -10.45 33.71 -4.11
C ASN A 325 -10.18 32.22 -4.36
N ILE A 326 -10.09 31.47 -3.27
CA ILE A 326 -9.76 30.04 -3.23
C ILE A 326 -10.64 29.33 -2.19
N VAL A 327 -10.89 28.05 -2.40
CA VAL A 327 -11.55 27.16 -1.44
C VAL A 327 -10.78 25.86 -1.30
N PHE A 328 -10.58 25.43 -0.07
CA PHE A 328 -9.98 24.14 0.26
C PHE A 328 -11.09 23.18 0.66
N ILE A 329 -11.17 22.04 0.00
CA ILE A 329 -12.24 21.06 0.16
C ILE A 329 -11.62 19.69 0.45
N SER A 330 -11.80 19.25 1.69
CA SER A 330 -11.42 17.91 2.12
C SER A 330 -12.50 16.91 1.70
N MET A 331 -12.16 15.99 0.79
CA MET A 331 -13.04 15.04 0.12
C MET A 331 -12.82 13.62 0.68
N SER A 332 -13.51 13.28 1.78
CA SER A 332 -13.44 11.92 2.32
C SER A 332 -14.09 10.91 1.38
N VAL A 333 -13.41 9.79 1.15
CA VAL A 333 -13.94 8.63 0.40
C VAL A 333 -14.33 7.47 1.32
N ASP A 334 -14.53 7.74 2.60
CA ASP A 334 -15.04 6.73 3.57
C ASP A 334 -16.44 6.28 3.22
N THR A 335 -16.73 4.98 3.40
CA THR A 335 -18.03 4.37 3.18
C THR A 335 -18.32 3.30 4.24
N GLY A 336 -19.61 3.01 4.46
CA GLY A 336 -20.06 2.10 5.52
C GLY A 336 -20.14 2.77 6.88
N ASP A 337 -20.97 2.23 7.76
CA ASP A 337 -21.38 2.89 9.01
C ASP A 337 -20.21 3.18 9.93
N GLU A 338 -19.28 2.25 10.08
CA GLU A 338 -18.11 2.38 10.97
C GLU A 338 -17.16 3.50 10.54
N LEU A 339 -16.74 3.50 9.25
CA LEU A 339 -15.83 4.53 8.74
C LEU A 339 -16.49 5.88 8.66
N MET A 340 -17.76 5.93 8.30
CA MET A 340 -18.55 7.18 8.31
C MET A 340 -18.72 7.75 9.72
N ALA A 341 -18.89 6.90 10.74
CA ALA A 341 -18.93 7.34 12.13
C ALA A 341 -17.56 7.89 12.57
N LEU A 342 -16.47 7.22 12.18
CA LEU A 342 -15.12 7.67 12.46
C LEU A 342 -14.81 9.00 11.75
N TRP A 343 -15.16 9.15 10.48
CA TRP A 343 -15.02 10.40 9.73
C TRP A 343 -15.74 11.55 10.43
N ARG A 344 -17.03 11.38 10.77
CA ARG A 344 -17.81 12.40 11.48
C ARG A 344 -17.15 12.80 12.81
N LYS A 345 -16.63 11.83 13.56
CA LYS A 345 -15.91 12.09 14.81
C LYS A 345 -14.64 12.91 14.59
N MET A 346 -13.88 12.61 13.52
CA MET A 346 -12.63 13.30 13.23
C MET A 346 -12.82 14.75 12.78
N VAL A 347 -13.91 15.05 12.05
CA VAL A 347 -14.10 16.37 11.43
C VAL A 347 -15.09 17.27 12.15
N LYS A 348 -15.87 16.73 13.10
CA LYS A 348 -16.98 17.43 13.78
C LYS A 348 -16.55 18.73 14.49
N ASP A 349 -15.34 18.77 15.03
CA ASP A 349 -14.82 19.88 15.84
C ASP A 349 -13.80 20.76 15.05
N LYS A 350 -13.57 20.45 13.77
CA LYS A 350 -12.71 21.26 12.91
C LYS A 350 -13.34 22.63 12.64
N LYS A 351 -12.60 23.70 12.93
CA LYS A 351 -13.04 25.09 12.80
C LYS A 351 -12.27 25.90 11.77
N GLY A 352 -11.32 25.28 11.06
CA GLY A 352 -10.48 25.93 10.05
C GLY A 352 -11.24 26.31 8.77
N ALA A 353 -10.55 26.97 7.85
CA ALA A 353 -11.10 27.41 6.57
C ALA A 353 -11.37 26.28 5.57
N GLU A 354 -10.92 25.05 5.89
CA GLU A 354 -11.10 23.88 5.06
C GLU A 354 -12.50 23.28 5.19
N LEU A 355 -13.24 23.16 4.08
CA LEU A 355 -14.57 22.54 4.04
C LEU A 355 -14.47 21.02 4.05
N GLN A 356 -15.12 20.38 5.01
CA GLN A 356 -15.07 18.91 5.20
C GLN A 356 -16.29 18.25 4.54
N LEU A 357 -16.06 17.52 3.44
CA LEU A 357 -17.10 16.80 2.69
C LEU A 357 -16.80 15.31 2.60
N ASN A 358 -17.85 14.52 2.43
CA ASN A 358 -17.76 13.10 2.09
C ASN A 358 -18.34 12.87 0.68
N VAL A 359 -17.67 12.03 -0.10
CA VAL A 359 -18.07 11.65 -1.46
C VAL A 359 -18.91 10.38 -1.38
N PRO A 360 -20.23 10.44 -1.65
CA PRO A 360 -21.09 9.25 -1.65
C PRO A 360 -20.56 8.17 -2.60
N GLY A 361 -20.48 6.92 -2.12
CA GLY A 361 -19.91 5.81 -2.88
C GLY A 361 -18.39 5.67 -2.78
N GLY A 362 -17.69 6.63 -2.17
CA GLY A 362 -16.26 6.57 -1.87
C GLY A 362 -15.41 6.26 -3.09
N PHE A 363 -14.48 5.30 -2.98
CA PHE A 363 -13.63 4.86 -4.09
C PHE A 363 -14.40 4.30 -5.30
N LYS A 364 -15.66 3.89 -5.14
CA LYS A 364 -16.50 3.39 -6.24
C LYS A 364 -17.31 4.50 -6.92
N SER A 365 -17.29 5.71 -6.40
CA SER A 365 -18.01 6.85 -6.94
C SER A 365 -17.54 7.22 -8.36
N ASP A 366 -18.44 7.81 -9.14
CA ASP A 366 -18.10 8.28 -10.49
C ASP A 366 -17.10 9.45 -10.44
N LEU A 367 -17.13 10.25 -9.40
CA LEU A 367 -16.17 11.34 -9.19
C LEU A 367 -14.74 10.81 -9.10
N VAL A 368 -14.50 9.83 -8.21
CA VAL A 368 -13.19 9.22 -8.00
C VAL A 368 -12.69 8.52 -9.27
N LYS A 369 -13.59 7.84 -9.99
CA LYS A 369 -13.26 7.23 -11.29
C LYS A 369 -12.91 8.26 -12.35
N LYS A 370 -13.69 9.33 -12.48
CA LYS A 370 -13.46 10.41 -13.48
C LYS A 370 -12.15 11.16 -13.23
N TYR A 371 -11.76 11.36 -11.96
CA TYR A 371 -10.45 11.92 -11.60
C TYR A 371 -9.31 10.89 -11.64
N LEU A 372 -9.58 9.63 -12.03
CA LEU A 372 -8.60 8.54 -12.11
C LEU A 372 -7.83 8.36 -10.78
N ILE A 373 -8.55 8.44 -9.66
CA ILE A 373 -7.96 8.29 -8.33
C ILE A 373 -7.89 6.82 -7.97
N HIS A 374 -6.68 6.25 -8.06
CA HIS A 374 -6.41 4.86 -7.70
C HIS A 374 -5.90 4.71 -6.25
N GLY A 375 -5.57 5.82 -5.61
CA GLY A 375 -5.09 5.87 -4.23
C GLY A 375 -5.05 7.29 -3.69
N VAL A 376 -5.00 7.40 -2.38
CA VAL A 376 -4.95 8.67 -1.64
C VAL A 376 -3.72 8.72 -0.73
N PRO A 377 -3.24 9.92 -0.32
CA PRO A 377 -3.79 11.24 -0.60
C PRO A 377 -3.64 11.66 -2.06
N ARG A 378 -4.64 12.36 -2.59
CA ARG A 378 -4.64 12.93 -3.93
C ARG A 378 -5.14 14.36 -3.87
N ILE A 379 -4.31 15.29 -4.30
CA ILE A 379 -4.67 16.71 -4.39
C ILE A 379 -4.96 17.05 -5.84
N VAL A 380 -6.11 17.69 -6.07
CA VAL A 380 -6.50 18.21 -7.39
C VAL A 380 -6.70 19.71 -7.26
N ILE A 381 -6.17 20.48 -8.22
CA ILE A 381 -6.34 21.93 -8.29
C ILE A 381 -7.17 22.26 -9.53
N VAL A 382 -8.23 23.05 -9.33
CA VAL A 382 -9.12 23.53 -10.39
C VAL A 382 -9.07 25.06 -10.37
N ASP A 383 -9.02 25.71 -11.54
CA ASP A 383 -9.01 27.17 -11.65
C ASP A 383 -10.42 27.81 -11.53
N LYS A 384 -10.45 29.13 -11.59
CA LYS A 384 -11.68 29.94 -11.50
C LYS A 384 -12.67 29.65 -12.61
N GLU A 385 -12.21 29.16 -13.76
CA GLU A 385 -12.99 28.77 -14.92
C GLU A 385 -13.52 27.33 -14.84
N GLY A 386 -13.18 26.59 -13.79
CA GLY A 386 -13.53 25.17 -13.60
C GLY A 386 -12.66 24.21 -14.38
N LYS A 387 -11.45 24.62 -14.81
CA LYS A 387 -10.50 23.77 -15.53
C LYS A 387 -9.45 23.20 -14.59
N ILE A 388 -9.04 21.99 -14.86
CA ILE A 388 -7.98 21.32 -14.11
C ILE A 388 -6.65 22.06 -14.35
N VAL A 389 -6.02 22.49 -13.27
CA VAL A 389 -4.65 23.04 -13.25
C VAL A 389 -3.66 21.91 -12.99
N ASP A 390 -3.98 21.03 -12.05
CA ASP A 390 -3.16 19.90 -11.69
C ASP A 390 -4.04 18.79 -11.07
N ALA A 391 -4.06 17.62 -11.68
CA ALA A 391 -4.85 16.48 -11.20
C ALA A 391 -4.09 15.62 -10.18
N ASN A 392 -2.82 15.93 -9.90
CA ASN A 392 -1.97 15.21 -8.94
C ASN A 392 -0.92 16.15 -8.33
N ALA A 393 -1.40 17.24 -7.75
CA ALA A 393 -0.57 18.30 -7.19
C ALA A 393 0.32 17.80 -6.04
N LYS A 394 1.33 18.59 -5.72
CA LYS A 394 2.26 18.33 -4.61
C LYS A 394 1.51 18.24 -3.28
N ARG A 395 2.12 17.58 -2.31
CA ARG A 395 1.58 17.44 -0.96
C ARG A 395 1.52 18.82 -0.26
N PRO A 396 0.61 19.01 0.70
CA PRO A 396 0.54 20.24 1.49
C PRO A 396 1.85 20.60 2.23
N SER A 397 2.63 19.60 2.63
CA SER A 397 3.96 19.78 3.23
C SER A 397 5.03 20.25 2.25
N ASP A 398 4.82 20.13 0.92
CA ASP A 398 5.75 20.62 -0.09
C ASP A 398 5.48 22.11 -0.37
N PRO A 399 6.49 23.01 -0.18
CA PRO A 399 6.33 24.44 -0.44
C PRO A 399 5.89 24.78 -1.87
N LYS A 400 6.12 23.90 -2.82
CA LYS A 400 5.73 24.09 -4.23
C LYS A 400 4.21 24.16 -4.40
N LEU A 401 3.44 23.45 -3.57
CA LEU A 401 1.98 23.58 -3.60
C LEU A 401 1.55 25.01 -3.30
N ARG A 402 2.05 25.58 -2.20
CA ARG A 402 1.75 26.97 -1.82
C ARG A 402 2.10 27.95 -2.94
N MET A 403 3.30 27.85 -3.49
CA MET A 403 3.75 28.71 -4.59
C MET A 403 2.83 28.62 -5.82
N GLN A 404 2.34 27.43 -6.16
CA GLN A 404 1.42 27.20 -7.26
C GLN A 404 0.07 27.87 -6.99
N LEU A 405 -0.47 27.74 -5.78
CA LEU A 405 -1.76 28.34 -5.40
C LEU A 405 -1.70 29.87 -5.36
N GLU A 406 -0.62 30.44 -4.81
CA GLU A 406 -0.42 31.91 -4.78
C GLU A 406 -0.35 32.54 -6.18
N GLN A 407 0.07 31.78 -7.20
CA GLN A 407 0.03 32.23 -8.60
C GLN A 407 -1.39 32.23 -9.20
N LEU A 408 -2.26 31.33 -8.74
CA LEU A 408 -3.62 31.15 -9.28
C LEU A 408 -4.64 32.12 -8.70
N VAL A 409 -4.40 32.63 -7.50
CA VAL A 409 -5.32 33.56 -6.83
C VAL A 409 -5.06 35.03 -7.23
N LYS A 410 -3.87 35.35 -7.73
CA LYS A 410 -3.51 36.65 -8.32
C LYS A 410 -4.29 36.91 -9.59
#